data_6bfae87f026af84334416fd8f921993f
#
_entry.id   6bfae87f026af84334416fd8f921993f
#
_cell.length_a   1.000
_cell.length_b   1.000
_cell.length_c   1.000
_cell.angle_alpha   90.00
_cell.angle_beta   90.00
_cell.angle_gamma   90.00
#
_symmetry.space_group_name_H-M   'P 1'
#
loop_
_entity.id
_entity.type
_entity.pdbx_description
1 polymer ?
#
loop_
_entity_poly.entity_id
_entity_poly.type
_entity_poly.pdbx_seq_one_letter_code
_entity_poly.pdbx_strand_id
1 'polypeptide(L)'
;MSNEKKAKKTASAESIIVRTTLITFAALIGLSALFLLLFPLCLPSAAAKTCDRLGMDSVAVRYYKVAYERDKTAGNFENYFTKLRETDRYKDLSAMGDDLLEFEGKLDGRKFTLCAMTVVEAKYETGDKDGSAKFAVTVGETTLNYAKAKYSGDSSYLSLIEKYENDK
;
A
#
# COMPACT_ATOMS: atom_id res chain seq x y z
N MET A 1 -35.30 62.21 -14.80
CA MET A 1 -34.23 61.92 -13.83
C MET A 1 -34.46 60.73 -12.89
N SER A 2 -35.68 60.20 -12.74
CA SER A 2 -35.98 59.07 -11.79
C SER A 2 -35.57 57.69 -12.33
N ASN A 3 -35.67 57.42 -13.64
CA ASN A 3 -35.42 56.11 -14.22
C ASN A 3 -33.92 55.76 -14.36
N GLU A 4 -33.04 56.74 -14.57
CA GLU A 4 -31.59 56.51 -14.61
C GLU A 4 -30.98 56.09 -13.25
N LYS A 5 -31.52 56.66 -12.14
CA LYS A 5 -31.06 56.31 -10.80
C LYS A 5 -31.50 54.89 -10.40
N LYS A 6 -32.68 54.43 -10.88
CA LYS A 6 -33.15 53.03 -10.65
C LYS A 6 -32.30 52.00 -11.44
N ALA A 7 -31.96 52.31 -12.71
CA ALA A 7 -31.12 51.42 -13.53
C ALA A 7 -29.70 51.30 -13.00
N LYS A 8 -29.08 52.40 -12.49
CA LYS A 8 -27.78 52.32 -11.83
C LYS A 8 -27.79 51.53 -10.52
N LYS A 9 -28.89 51.55 -9.74
CA LYS A 9 -29.00 50.77 -8.51
C LYS A 9 -29.17 49.27 -8.78
N THR A 10 -29.93 48.89 -9.78
CA THR A 10 -30.09 47.49 -10.19
C THR A 10 -28.82 46.90 -10.79
N ALA A 11 -28.13 47.64 -11.67
CA ALA A 11 -26.83 47.24 -12.21
C ALA A 11 -25.75 47.05 -11.11
N SER A 12 -25.78 47.87 -10.04
CA SER A 12 -24.89 47.71 -8.89
C SER A 12 -25.23 46.48 -8.06
N ALA A 13 -26.51 46.17 -7.87
CA ALA A 13 -26.97 44.97 -7.13
C ALA A 13 -26.61 43.67 -7.86
N GLU A 14 -26.85 43.62 -9.16
CA GLU A 14 -26.46 42.47 -10.02
C GLU A 14 -24.95 42.24 -9.99
N SER A 15 -24.16 43.33 -10.09
CA SER A 15 -22.69 43.21 -10.00
C SER A 15 -22.21 42.67 -8.64
N ILE A 16 -22.86 43.06 -7.55
CA ILE A 16 -22.54 42.54 -6.22
C ILE A 16 -22.91 41.05 -6.12
N ILE A 17 -24.08 40.65 -6.60
CA ILE A 17 -24.52 39.24 -6.58
C ILE A 17 -23.54 38.38 -7.40
N VAL A 18 -23.20 38.80 -8.62
CA VAL A 18 -22.25 38.05 -9.47
C VAL A 18 -20.88 37.92 -8.82
N ARG A 19 -20.35 38.98 -8.23
CA ARG A 19 -19.05 38.95 -7.54
C ARG A 19 -19.10 38.02 -6.32
N THR A 20 -20.14 38.09 -5.50
CA THR A 20 -20.29 37.24 -4.33
C THR A 20 -20.39 35.78 -4.72
N THR A 21 -21.17 35.45 -5.76
CA THR A 21 -21.30 34.08 -6.28
C THR A 21 -19.96 33.56 -6.78
N LEU A 22 -19.21 34.34 -7.55
CA LEU A 22 -17.89 33.98 -8.05
C LEU A 22 -16.89 33.75 -6.92
N ILE A 23 -16.86 34.58 -5.90
CA ILE A 23 -15.98 34.41 -4.74
C ILE A 23 -16.33 33.17 -3.98
N THR A 24 -17.63 32.92 -3.73
CA THR A 24 -18.10 31.72 -3.03
C THR A 24 -17.74 30.45 -3.80
N PHE A 25 -17.91 30.46 -5.13
CA PHE A 25 -17.56 29.32 -5.97
C PHE A 25 -16.04 29.06 -6.00
N ALA A 26 -15.23 30.11 -6.10
CA ALA A 26 -13.77 30.01 -6.02
C ALA A 26 -13.31 29.50 -4.64
N ALA A 27 -13.94 29.96 -3.56
CA ALA A 27 -13.65 29.49 -2.21
C ALA A 27 -14.00 28.00 -2.02
N LEU A 28 -15.15 27.54 -2.55
CA LEU A 28 -15.54 26.13 -2.52
C LEU A 28 -14.59 25.25 -3.32
N ILE A 29 -14.17 25.69 -4.50
CA ILE A 29 -13.17 24.97 -5.32
C ILE A 29 -11.83 24.90 -4.57
N GLY A 30 -11.38 26.01 -4.01
CA GLY A 30 -10.13 26.06 -3.23
C GLY A 30 -10.16 25.15 -2.00
N LEU A 31 -11.27 25.14 -1.26
CA LEU A 31 -11.46 24.27 -0.11
C LEU A 31 -11.49 22.78 -0.51
N SER A 32 -12.17 22.46 -1.60
CA SER A 32 -12.21 21.10 -2.16
C SER A 32 -10.83 20.63 -2.61
N ALA A 33 -10.07 21.48 -3.29
CA ALA A 33 -8.70 21.18 -3.71
C ALA A 33 -7.79 20.98 -2.50
N LEU A 34 -7.89 21.81 -1.47
CA LEU A 34 -7.15 21.68 -0.23
C LEU A 34 -7.50 20.36 0.48
N PHE A 35 -8.77 20.01 0.55
CA PHE A 35 -9.23 18.74 1.13
C PHE A 35 -8.64 17.54 0.36
N LEU A 36 -8.67 17.55 -0.97
CA LEU A 36 -8.10 16.48 -1.80
C LEU A 36 -6.58 16.34 -1.61
N LEU A 37 -5.86 17.44 -1.37
CA LEU A 37 -4.44 17.42 -1.08
C LEU A 37 -4.12 16.90 0.33
N LEU A 38 -4.91 17.28 1.33
CA LEU A 38 -4.68 16.92 2.73
C LEU A 38 -5.20 15.53 3.08
N PHE A 39 -6.26 15.07 2.41
CA PHE A 39 -6.90 13.77 2.70
C PHE A 39 -5.91 12.59 2.67
N PRO A 40 -5.06 12.41 1.63
CA PRO A 40 -4.08 11.33 1.60
C PRO A 40 -3.00 11.46 2.67
N LEU A 41 -2.65 12.69 3.04
CA LEU A 41 -1.66 12.96 4.09
C LEU A 41 -2.20 12.64 5.48
N CYS A 42 -3.48 12.92 5.74
CA CYS A 42 -4.09 12.67 7.05
C CYS A 42 -4.55 11.22 7.23
N LEU A 43 -5.07 10.61 6.17
CA LEU A 43 -5.71 9.29 6.20
C LEU A 43 -5.19 8.38 5.06
N PRO A 44 -3.88 8.00 5.09
CA PRO A 44 -3.29 7.24 3.98
C PRO A 44 -3.97 5.89 3.75
N SER A 45 -4.42 5.18 4.79
CA SER A 45 -5.15 3.91 4.65
C SER A 45 -6.51 4.09 3.94
N ALA A 46 -7.22 5.18 4.20
CA ALA A 46 -8.49 5.47 3.52
C ALA A 46 -8.25 5.88 2.06
N ALA A 47 -7.21 6.68 1.81
CA ALA A 47 -6.80 7.05 0.46
C ALA A 47 -6.38 5.82 -0.35
N ALA A 48 -5.62 4.89 0.25
CA ALA A 48 -5.23 3.62 -0.37
C ALA A 48 -6.46 2.81 -0.81
N LYS A 49 -7.42 2.59 0.09
CA LYS A 49 -8.66 1.86 -0.21
C LYS A 49 -9.50 2.53 -1.30
N THR A 50 -9.51 3.86 -1.34
CA THR A 50 -10.23 4.60 -2.38
C THR A 50 -9.56 4.42 -3.73
N CYS A 51 -8.23 4.57 -3.81
CA CYS A 51 -7.46 4.33 -5.03
C CYS A 51 -7.59 2.89 -5.53
N ASP A 52 -7.59 1.93 -4.61
CA ASP A 52 -7.76 0.52 -4.88
C ASP A 52 -9.12 0.22 -5.54
N ARG A 53 -10.21 0.75 -4.97
CA ARG A 53 -11.55 0.64 -5.56
C ARG A 53 -11.69 1.28 -6.94
N LEU A 54 -10.86 2.29 -7.22
CA LEU A 54 -10.82 2.97 -8.52
C LEU A 54 -9.87 2.28 -9.53
N GLY A 55 -9.26 1.15 -9.17
CA GLY A 55 -8.30 0.43 -10.00
C GLY A 55 -6.96 1.16 -10.20
N MET A 56 -6.64 2.10 -9.30
CA MET A 56 -5.39 2.86 -9.33
C MET A 56 -4.29 2.14 -8.52
N ASP A 57 -3.95 0.92 -8.92
CA ASP A 57 -3.11 -0.01 -8.15
C ASP A 57 -1.76 0.58 -7.72
N SER A 58 -1.05 1.23 -8.63
CA SER A 58 0.27 1.81 -8.34
C SER A 58 0.20 2.95 -7.30
N VAL A 59 -0.91 3.69 -7.28
CA VAL A 59 -1.16 4.76 -6.31
C VAL A 59 -1.61 4.15 -4.98
N ALA A 60 -2.47 3.13 -5.02
CA ALA A 60 -2.91 2.39 -3.84
C ALA A 60 -1.72 1.78 -3.08
N VAL A 61 -0.78 1.12 -3.80
CA VAL A 61 0.46 0.58 -3.21
C VAL A 61 1.23 1.66 -2.45
N ARG A 62 1.40 2.87 -3.04
CA ARG A 62 2.12 3.96 -2.37
C ARG A 62 1.44 4.39 -1.07
N TYR A 63 0.12 4.53 -1.07
CA TYR A 63 -0.62 4.93 0.12
C TYR A 63 -0.68 3.82 1.18
N TYR A 64 -0.78 2.55 0.79
CA TYR A 64 -0.64 1.43 1.73
C TYR A 64 0.75 1.39 2.36
N LYS A 65 1.81 1.64 1.57
CA LYS A 65 3.17 1.77 2.09
C LYS A 65 3.29 2.89 3.12
N VAL A 66 2.81 4.10 2.79
CA VAL A 66 2.83 5.25 3.72
C VAL A 66 2.04 4.94 5.00
N ALA A 67 0.87 4.27 4.88
CA ALA A 67 0.09 3.87 6.04
C ALA A 67 0.85 2.90 6.94
N TYR A 68 1.52 1.92 6.34
CA TYR A 68 2.33 0.94 7.06
C TYR A 68 3.57 1.56 7.71
N GLU A 69 4.32 2.39 6.98
CA GLU A 69 5.52 3.07 7.51
C GLU A 69 5.18 4.03 8.66
N ARG A 70 4.00 4.65 8.62
CA ARG A 70 3.52 5.58 9.65
C ARG A 70 3.05 4.87 10.91
N ASP A 71 2.41 3.72 10.74
CA ASP A 71 1.84 2.94 11.83
C ASP A 71 2.00 1.45 11.51
N LYS A 72 3.05 0.84 12.06
CA LYS A 72 3.41 -0.57 11.88
C LYS A 72 2.48 -1.49 12.67
N THR A 73 1.20 -1.50 12.30
CA THR A 73 0.21 -2.45 12.81
C THR A 73 0.09 -3.68 11.91
N ALA A 74 -0.36 -4.80 12.46
CA ALA A 74 -0.64 -6.01 11.70
C ALA A 74 -1.64 -5.77 10.55
N GLY A 75 -2.65 -4.91 10.78
CA GLY A 75 -3.64 -4.55 9.76
C GLY A 75 -3.05 -3.74 8.60
N ASN A 76 -2.18 -2.77 8.87
CA ASN A 76 -1.51 -2.00 7.83
C ASN A 76 -0.48 -2.86 7.08
N PHE A 77 0.24 -3.73 7.79
CA PHE A 77 1.12 -4.73 7.18
C PHE A 77 0.34 -5.62 6.21
N GLU A 78 -0.75 -6.23 6.67
CA GLU A 78 -1.59 -7.13 5.85
C GLU A 78 -2.12 -6.44 4.59
N ASN A 79 -2.63 -5.22 4.73
CA ASN A 79 -3.15 -4.45 3.60
C ASN A 79 -2.05 -4.14 2.57
N TYR A 80 -0.88 -3.69 3.03
CA TYR A 80 0.25 -3.39 2.14
C TYR A 80 0.78 -4.66 1.47
N PHE A 81 1.02 -5.71 2.24
CA PHE A 81 1.51 -7.00 1.75
C PHE A 81 0.55 -7.61 0.70
N THR A 82 -0.75 -7.61 0.99
CA THR A 82 -1.77 -8.11 0.07
C THR A 82 -1.74 -7.34 -1.25
N LYS A 83 -1.63 -6.01 -1.19
CA LYS A 83 -1.58 -5.19 -2.39
C LYS A 83 -0.31 -5.39 -3.20
N LEU A 84 0.85 -5.58 -2.56
CA LEU A 84 2.09 -5.94 -3.23
C LEU A 84 1.96 -7.28 -3.98
N ARG A 85 1.33 -8.27 -3.35
CA ARG A 85 1.07 -9.59 -3.96
C ARG A 85 0.11 -9.50 -5.15
N GLU A 86 -0.99 -8.75 -5.02
CA GLU A 86 -1.97 -8.56 -6.11
C GLU A 86 -1.38 -7.84 -7.33
N THR A 87 -0.32 -7.07 -7.13
CA THR A 87 0.34 -6.30 -8.18
C THR A 87 1.69 -6.88 -8.61
N ASP A 88 2.00 -8.13 -8.22
CA ASP A 88 3.23 -8.86 -8.55
C ASP A 88 4.52 -8.09 -8.25
N ARG A 89 4.51 -7.32 -7.16
CA ARG A 89 5.66 -6.53 -6.74
C ARG A 89 6.70 -7.38 -5.99
N TYR A 90 7.28 -8.37 -6.66
CA TYR A 90 8.20 -9.34 -6.04
C TYR A 90 9.40 -8.69 -5.35
N LYS A 91 9.96 -7.61 -5.91
CA LYS A 91 11.08 -6.90 -5.28
C LYS A 91 10.70 -6.30 -3.92
N ASP A 92 9.52 -5.68 -3.83
CA ASP A 92 9.04 -5.09 -2.58
C ASP A 92 8.65 -6.20 -1.59
N LEU A 93 8.01 -7.28 -2.07
CA LEU A 93 7.65 -8.47 -1.27
C LEU A 93 8.89 -9.16 -0.68
N SER A 94 9.97 -9.30 -1.47
CA SER A 94 11.21 -9.92 -1.00
C SER A 94 11.85 -9.15 0.16
N ALA A 95 11.68 -7.84 0.19
CA ALA A 95 12.18 -6.97 1.26
C ALA A 95 11.32 -7.03 2.55
N MET A 96 10.09 -7.57 2.48
CA MET A 96 9.17 -7.63 3.63
C MET A 96 9.46 -8.79 4.60
N GLY A 97 10.51 -9.58 4.35
CA GLY A 97 10.80 -10.78 5.15
C GLY A 97 11.04 -10.47 6.62
N ASP A 98 11.91 -9.52 6.92
CA ASP A 98 12.24 -9.14 8.31
C ASP A 98 11.04 -8.50 9.01
N ASP A 99 10.33 -7.61 8.30
CA ASP A 99 9.09 -7.02 8.81
C ASP A 99 8.03 -8.10 9.12
N LEU A 100 7.90 -9.16 8.29
CA LEU A 100 6.97 -10.26 8.55
C LEU A 100 7.30 -10.99 9.85
N LEU A 101 8.58 -11.23 10.15
CA LEU A 101 8.99 -11.90 11.38
C LEU A 101 8.59 -11.10 12.64
N GLU A 102 8.56 -9.77 12.56
CA GLU A 102 8.07 -8.92 13.66
C GLU A 102 6.57 -9.10 13.95
N PHE A 103 5.82 -9.68 13.02
CA PHE A 103 4.39 -9.97 13.14
C PHE A 103 4.09 -11.43 13.45
N GLU A 104 5.09 -12.24 13.75
CA GLU A 104 4.88 -13.59 14.26
C GLU A 104 4.04 -13.55 15.56
N GLY A 105 2.97 -14.32 15.59
CA GLY A 105 2.00 -14.32 16.70
C GLY A 105 1.02 -13.14 16.74
N LYS A 106 1.23 -12.08 15.93
CA LYS A 106 0.30 -10.95 15.79
C LYS A 106 -0.65 -11.11 14.60
N LEU A 107 -0.25 -11.86 13.59
CA LEU A 107 -1.08 -12.29 12.47
C LEU A 107 -1.72 -13.65 12.77
N ASP A 108 -2.87 -13.90 12.16
CA ASP A 108 -3.43 -15.26 12.12
C ASP A 108 -2.41 -16.24 11.53
N GLY A 109 -2.26 -17.42 12.13
CA GLY A 109 -1.22 -18.38 11.74
C GLY A 109 -1.27 -18.79 10.27
N ARG A 110 -2.48 -18.90 9.67
CA ARG A 110 -2.61 -19.23 8.25
C ARG A 110 -2.15 -18.06 7.38
N LYS A 111 -2.49 -16.84 7.78
CA LYS A 111 -2.07 -15.62 7.06
C LYS A 111 -0.56 -15.44 7.15
N PHE A 112 0.01 -15.62 8.34
CA PHE A 112 1.47 -15.58 8.52
C PHE A 112 2.18 -16.58 7.61
N THR A 113 1.75 -17.84 7.60
CA THR A 113 2.31 -18.88 6.74
C THR A 113 2.19 -18.54 5.25
N LEU A 114 1.04 -18.04 4.82
CA LEU A 114 0.84 -17.61 3.42
C LEU A 114 1.77 -16.46 3.04
N CYS A 115 1.92 -15.46 3.91
CA CYS A 115 2.86 -14.35 3.71
C CYS A 115 4.30 -14.88 3.63
N ALA A 116 4.68 -15.81 4.51
CA ALA A 116 6.01 -16.40 4.52
C ALA A 116 6.33 -17.17 3.23
N MET A 117 5.40 -17.99 2.74
CA MET A 117 5.53 -18.66 1.44
C MET A 117 5.70 -17.66 0.30
N THR A 118 4.93 -16.56 0.32
CA THR A 118 5.01 -15.50 -0.68
C THR A 118 6.36 -14.78 -0.64
N VAL A 119 6.94 -14.53 0.55
CA VAL A 119 8.28 -13.95 0.68
C VAL A 119 9.36 -14.88 0.15
N VAL A 120 9.29 -16.19 0.46
CA VAL A 120 10.20 -17.19 -0.11
C VAL A 120 10.17 -17.16 -1.62
N GLU A 121 8.97 -17.16 -2.19
CA GLU A 121 8.77 -17.08 -3.65
C GLU A 121 9.33 -15.77 -4.21
N ALA A 122 9.02 -14.64 -3.60
CA ALA A 122 9.49 -13.34 -4.06
C ALA A 122 11.02 -13.21 -4.03
N LYS A 123 11.67 -13.72 -2.97
CA LYS A 123 13.15 -13.77 -2.90
C LYS A 123 13.73 -14.67 -4.00
N TYR A 124 13.16 -15.84 -4.21
CA TYR A 124 13.62 -16.76 -5.26
C TYR A 124 13.48 -16.14 -6.65
N GLU A 125 12.30 -15.58 -6.99
CA GLU A 125 12.00 -14.97 -8.30
C GLU A 125 12.85 -13.71 -8.58
N THR A 126 13.24 -12.99 -7.54
CA THR A 126 14.15 -11.84 -7.67
C THR A 126 15.63 -12.23 -7.74
N GLY A 127 15.96 -13.52 -7.71
CA GLY A 127 17.31 -14.05 -7.80
C GLY A 127 18.04 -14.18 -6.46
N ASP A 128 17.41 -13.77 -5.33
CA ASP A 128 17.94 -13.95 -3.98
C ASP A 128 17.64 -15.35 -3.45
N LYS A 129 18.22 -16.38 -4.12
CA LYS A 129 18.01 -17.77 -3.73
C LYS A 129 18.57 -18.10 -2.34
N ASP A 130 19.71 -17.50 -1.97
CA ASP A 130 20.32 -17.68 -0.66
C ASP A 130 19.42 -17.13 0.45
N GLY A 131 18.95 -15.88 0.31
CA GLY A 131 18.00 -15.27 1.24
C GLY A 131 16.67 -16.00 1.29
N SER A 132 16.19 -16.54 0.17
CA SER A 132 14.98 -17.36 0.10
C SER A 132 15.12 -18.66 0.94
N ALA A 133 16.22 -19.40 0.75
CA ALA A 133 16.50 -20.63 1.48
C ALA A 133 16.66 -20.38 2.99
N LYS A 134 17.45 -19.38 3.36
CA LYS A 134 17.65 -18.97 4.75
C LYS A 134 16.32 -18.58 5.40
N PHE A 135 15.49 -17.80 4.73
CA PHE A 135 14.20 -17.35 5.24
C PHE A 135 13.24 -18.54 5.43
N ALA A 136 13.18 -19.47 4.46
CA ALA A 136 12.34 -20.67 4.56
C ALA A 136 12.69 -21.53 5.79
N VAL A 137 13.99 -21.72 6.06
CA VAL A 137 14.47 -22.45 7.24
C VAL A 137 14.16 -21.69 8.53
N THR A 138 14.30 -20.36 8.55
CA THR A 138 14.07 -19.53 9.73
C THR A 138 12.61 -19.54 10.16
N VAL A 139 11.66 -19.43 9.22
CA VAL A 139 10.22 -19.33 9.52
C VAL A 139 9.67 -20.64 10.07
N GLY A 140 10.10 -21.80 9.56
CA GLY A 140 9.71 -23.08 10.10
C GLY A 140 9.27 -24.12 9.06
N GLU A 141 8.91 -25.29 9.56
CA GLU A 141 8.75 -26.52 8.77
C GLU A 141 7.74 -26.39 7.61
N THR A 142 6.62 -25.74 7.83
CA THR A 142 5.57 -25.60 6.78
C THR A 142 6.08 -24.80 5.58
N THR A 143 6.76 -23.70 5.83
CA THR A 143 7.34 -22.83 4.78
C THR A 143 8.52 -23.52 4.10
N LEU A 144 9.33 -24.25 4.87
CA LEU A 144 10.45 -25.03 4.38
C LEU A 144 9.98 -26.13 3.43
N ASN A 145 8.97 -26.92 3.83
CA ASN A 145 8.41 -27.98 3.01
C ASN A 145 7.79 -27.44 1.72
N TYR A 146 7.14 -26.27 1.80
CA TYR A 146 6.67 -25.57 0.61
C TYR A 146 7.81 -25.22 -0.35
N ALA A 147 8.90 -24.62 0.16
CA ALA A 147 10.05 -24.24 -0.63
C ALA A 147 10.69 -25.46 -1.32
N LYS A 148 10.93 -26.55 -0.57
CA LYS A 148 11.48 -27.80 -1.11
C LYS A 148 10.59 -28.41 -2.20
N ALA A 149 9.27 -28.43 -1.99
CA ALA A 149 8.34 -29.00 -2.96
C ALA A 149 8.27 -28.12 -4.24
N LYS A 150 8.12 -26.81 -4.09
CA LYS A 150 7.96 -25.88 -5.21
C LYS A 150 9.21 -25.82 -6.11
N TYR A 151 10.37 -25.85 -5.50
CA TYR A 151 11.66 -25.73 -6.21
C TYR A 151 12.44 -27.05 -6.25
N SER A 152 11.75 -28.18 -6.22
CA SER A 152 12.34 -29.53 -6.24
C SER A 152 13.24 -29.82 -7.46
N GLY A 153 13.06 -29.10 -8.57
CA GLY A 153 13.90 -29.22 -9.76
C GLY A 153 15.19 -28.40 -9.72
N ASP A 154 15.38 -27.53 -8.71
CA ASP A 154 16.58 -26.70 -8.55
C ASP A 154 17.49 -27.29 -7.46
N SER A 155 18.45 -28.15 -7.90
CA SER A 155 19.39 -28.79 -6.99
C SER A 155 20.29 -27.79 -6.25
N SER A 156 20.62 -26.66 -6.87
CA SER A 156 21.43 -25.62 -6.25
C SER A 156 20.68 -24.95 -5.10
N TYR A 157 19.39 -24.72 -5.26
CA TYR A 157 18.54 -24.15 -4.23
C TYR A 157 18.33 -25.15 -3.06
N LEU A 158 18.13 -26.43 -3.38
CA LEU A 158 18.02 -27.47 -2.37
C LEU A 158 19.28 -27.61 -1.52
N SER A 159 20.46 -27.49 -2.14
CA SER A 159 21.74 -27.50 -1.40
C SER A 159 21.89 -26.29 -0.46
N LEU A 160 21.36 -25.13 -0.82
CA LEU A 160 21.30 -23.96 0.08
C LEU A 160 20.38 -24.22 1.28
N ILE A 161 19.23 -24.82 1.04
CA ILE A 161 18.32 -25.24 2.12
C ILE A 161 19.02 -26.19 3.08
N GLU A 162 19.62 -27.27 2.59
CA GLU A 162 20.35 -28.24 3.39
C GLU A 162 21.46 -27.61 4.23
N LYS A 163 22.21 -26.67 3.63
CA LYS A 163 23.23 -25.89 4.35
C LYS A 163 22.63 -25.19 5.57
N TYR A 164 21.52 -24.43 5.39
CA TYR A 164 20.92 -23.68 6.50
C TYR A 164 20.19 -24.56 7.51
N GLU A 165 19.68 -25.74 7.12
CA GLU A 165 19.14 -26.73 8.07
C GLU A 165 20.22 -27.28 8.99
N ASN A 166 21.44 -27.51 8.47
CA ASN A 166 22.55 -28.05 9.25
C ASN A 166 23.22 -26.98 10.15
N ASP A 167 23.04 -25.70 9.84
CA ASP A 167 23.58 -24.58 10.62
C ASP A 167 22.66 -24.18 11.78
N LYS A 168 21.48 -24.81 11.97
CA LYS A 168 20.47 -24.53 12.98
C LYS A 168 20.61 -25.42 14.20
#